data_4a893ca17680fa9d8bfd6e6ff084f7db
#
_entry.id   4a893ca17680fa9d8bfd6e6ff084f7db
#
_cell.length_a   1.000
_cell.length_b   1.000
_cell.length_c   1.000
_cell.angle_alpha   90.00
_cell.angle_beta   90.00
_cell.angle_gamma   90.00
#
_symmetry.space_group_name_H-M   'P 1'
#
loop_
_entity.id
_entity.type
_entity.pdbx_description
1 polymer ?
#
loop_
_entity_poly.entity_id
_entity_poly.type
_entity_poly.pdbx_seq_one_letter_code
_entity_poly.pdbx_strand_id
1 'polypeptide(L)'
;MTTLEYIFHYAIASMFIGVILTILGIACFFLLIKGWYKDRTFNLASIIVGIVLFFLLCTQNILLCGTIHIKRMSGMLEQRMTEYVQPYVQAGDNYMDPSEVDDLLFEGLANDYPIIYCYVGYSDFQGFRASEIPYVTIDTLNEYCNWYIAKRIGWSLLFVIMAAVIVVKTLAKSYTRRNLSRDYSQSTARRERSSFRARRR
;
A
#
# COMPACT_ATOMS: atom_id res chain seq x y z
N MET A 1 16.62 -25.85 0.96
CA MET A 1 15.95 -24.65 1.48
C MET A 1 14.53 -25.06 1.81
N THR A 2 14.11 -24.91 3.04
CA THR A 2 12.74 -25.21 3.42
C THR A 2 11.81 -24.14 2.84
N THR A 3 10.58 -24.51 2.49
CA THR A 3 9.56 -23.60 1.94
C THR A 3 9.39 -22.36 2.81
N LEU A 4 9.55 -22.53 4.13
CA LEU A 4 9.48 -21.46 5.11
C LEU A 4 10.61 -20.42 4.99
N GLU A 5 11.85 -20.84 4.70
CA GLU A 5 12.99 -19.94 4.45
C GLU A 5 12.77 -19.11 3.18
N TYR A 6 12.16 -19.73 2.16
CA TYR A 6 11.84 -19.05 0.91
C TYR A 6 10.80 -17.96 1.12
N ILE A 7 9.69 -18.27 1.82
CA ILE A 7 8.65 -17.31 2.16
C ILE A 7 9.21 -16.15 3.00
N PHE A 8 10.06 -16.46 3.98
CA PHE A 8 10.65 -15.46 4.85
C PHE A 8 11.61 -14.53 4.09
N HIS A 9 12.41 -15.07 3.19
CA HIS A 9 13.30 -14.28 2.33
C HIS A 9 12.52 -13.31 1.43
N TYR A 10 11.43 -13.78 0.83
CA TYR A 10 10.58 -12.93 -0.02
C TYR A 10 9.79 -11.89 0.79
N ALA A 11 9.34 -12.23 1.99
CA ALA A 11 8.68 -11.26 2.88
C ALA A 11 9.63 -10.12 3.26
N ILE A 12 10.88 -10.43 3.59
CA ILE A 12 11.91 -9.43 3.88
C ILE A 12 12.21 -8.59 2.63
N ALA A 13 12.40 -9.20 1.48
CA ALA A 13 12.67 -8.48 0.23
C ALA A 13 11.52 -7.52 -0.14
N SER A 14 10.26 -7.97 0.00
CA SER A 14 9.10 -7.11 -0.25
C SER A 14 9.00 -5.96 0.74
N MET A 15 9.38 -6.17 2.00
CA MET A 15 9.44 -5.13 3.02
C MET A 15 10.48 -4.05 2.66
N PHE A 16 11.69 -4.44 2.25
CA PHE A 16 12.73 -3.49 1.82
C PHE A 16 12.30 -2.70 0.60
N ILE A 17 11.76 -3.35 -0.42
CA ILE A 17 11.27 -2.68 -1.64
C ILE A 17 10.13 -1.71 -1.29
N GLY A 18 9.19 -2.11 -0.45
CA GLY A 18 8.09 -1.27 0.00
C GLY A 18 8.55 0.00 0.73
N VAL A 19 9.56 -0.12 1.60
CA VAL A 19 10.15 1.01 2.33
C VAL A 19 10.87 1.96 1.35
N ILE A 20 11.69 1.45 0.45
CA ILE A 20 12.42 2.26 -0.55
C ILE A 20 11.42 3.02 -1.43
N LEU A 21 10.38 2.35 -1.92
CA LEU A 21 9.33 2.96 -2.74
C LEU A 21 8.60 4.06 -1.98
N THR A 22 8.36 3.86 -0.68
CA THR A 22 7.74 4.87 0.18
C THR A 22 8.62 6.09 0.36
N ILE A 23 9.91 5.91 0.62
CA ILE A 23 10.87 7.02 0.75
C ILE A 23 10.91 7.84 -0.54
N LEU A 24 10.99 7.16 -1.70
CA LEU A 24 10.98 7.80 -3.01
C LEU A 24 9.67 8.58 -3.25
N GLY A 25 8.53 7.97 -2.94
CA GLY A 25 7.21 8.60 -3.07
C GLY A 25 7.07 9.87 -2.23
N ILE A 26 7.54 9.84 -0.98
CA ILE A 26 7.52 11.01 -0.09
C ILE A 26 8.50 12.08 -0.56
N ALA A 27 9.69 11.71 -1.01
CA ALA A 27 10.63 12.67 -1.58
C ALA A 27 10.00 13.40 -2.79
N CYS A 28 9.37 12.66 -3.70
CA CYS A 28 8.62 13.23 -4.83
C CYS A 28 7.47 14.12 -4.36
N PHE A 29 6.71 13.71 -3.35
CA PHE A 29 5.62 14.51 -2.78
C PHE A 29 6.10 15.86 -2.24
N PHE A 30 7.18 15.88 -1.45
CA PHE A 30 7.75 17.12 -0.94
C PHE A 30 8.37 17.99 -2.04
N LEU A 31 9.01 17.39 -3.04
CA LEU A 31 9.56 18.13 -4.19
C LEU A 31 8.46 18.80 -5.01
N LEU A 32 7.34 18.13 -5.26
CA LEU A 32 6.20 18.70 -5.96
C LEU A 32 5.59 19.88 -5.20
N ILE A 33 5.39 19.75 -3.88
CA ILE A 33 4.87 20.84 -3.05
C ILE A 33 5.85 22.01 -3.03
N LYS A 34 7.18 21.76 -2.90
CA LYS A 34 8.20 22.79 -2.92
C LYS A 34 8.29 23.48 -4.27
N GLY A 35 8.15 22.76 -5.37
CA GLY A 35 8.11 23.32 -6.73
C GLY A 35 6.93 24.27 -6.93
N TRP A 36 5.78 23.97 -6.33
CA TRP A 36 4.57 24.82 -6.42
C TRP A 36 4.61 26.03 -5.47
N TYR A 37 5.31 25.93 -4.34
CA TYR A 37 5.40 26.98 -3.30
C TYR A 37 6.86 27.40 -3.08
N LYS A 38 7.49 27.96 -4.12
CA LYS A 38 8.92 28.27 -4.21
C LYS A 38 9.49 29.11 -3.05
N ASP A 39 8.67 29.96 -2.44
CA ASP A 39 9.10 30.92 -1.41
C ASP A 39 8.70 30.52 0.03
N ARG A 40 8.26 29.28 0.24
CA ARG A 40 7.71 28.89 1.55
C ARG A 40 8.58 27.83 2.23
N THR A 41 8.96 28.11 3.46
CA THR A 41 9.59 27.12 4.34
C THR A 41 8.52 26.18 4.89
N PHE A 42 8.81 24.89 4.90
CA PHE A 42 7.94 23.89 5.52
C PHE A 42 7.72 24.22 7.01
N ASN A 43 6.47 24.19 7.45
CA ASN A 43 6.12 24.37 8.84
C ASN A 43 6.21 23.02 9.58
N LEU A 44 6.41 23.03 10.89
CA LEU A 44 6.43 21.84 11.73
C LEU A 44 5.21 20.93 11.49
N ALA A 45 4.02 21.52 11.31
CA ALA A 45 2.81 20.77 10.99
C ALA A 45 2.91 20.00 9.67
N SER A 46 3.58 20.55 8.64
CA SER A 46 3.79 19.84 7.36
C SER A 46 4.74 18.65 7.53
N ILE A 47 5.71 18.75 8.41
CA ILE A 47 6.64 17.65 8.72
C ILE A 47 5.89 16.52 9.44
N ILE A 48 5.04 16.84 10.43
CA ILE A 48 4.23 15.85 11.13
C ILE A 48 3.31 15.10 10.15
N VAL A 49 2.64 15.83 9.24
CA VAL A 49 1.80 15.21 8.20
C VAL A 49 2.63 14.27 7.30
N GLY A 50 3.85 14.68 6.95
CA GLY A 50 4.78 13.86 6.18
C GLY A 50 5.16 12.56 6.89
N ILE A 51 5.41 12.60 8.20
CA ILE A 51 5.74 11.43 9.01
C ILE A 51 4.53 10.47 9.08
N VAL A 52 3.33 10.98 9.32
CA VAL A 52 2.11 10.17 9.34
C VAL A 52 1.87 9.53 7.98
N LEU A 53 2.01 10.30 6.90
CA LEU A 53 1.88 9.81 5.53
C LEU A 53 2.92 8.71 5.23
N PHE A 54 4.16 8.85 5.74
CA PHE A 54 5.20 7.84 5.59
C PHE A 54 4.74 6.48 6.15
N PHE A 55 4.27 6.44 7.37
CA PHE A 55 3.82 5.18 7.99
C PHE A 55 2.63 4.58 7.25
N LEU A 56 1.65 5.40 6.85
CA LEU A 56 0.49 4.93 6.10
C LEU A 56 0.88 4.35 4.74
N LEU A 57 1.72 5.05 3.96
CA LEU A 57 2.19 4.56 2.66
C LEU A 57 3.12 3.36 2.80
N CYS A 58 3.97 3.32 3.82
CA CYS A 58 4.85 2.19 4.07
C CYS A 58 4.05 0.90 4.27
N THR A 59 3.02 0.95 5.12
CA THR A 59 2.13 -0.20 5.33
C THR A 59 1.44 -0.61 4.02
N GLN A 60 0.90 0.34 3.24
CA GLN A 60 0.25 0.02 1.97
C GLN A 60 1.21 -0.60 0.96
N ASN A 61 2.41 -0.06 0.83
CA ASN A 61 3.41 -0.55 -0.12
C ASN A 61 3.94 -1.93 0.24
N ILE A 62 4.18 -2.22 1.53
CA ILE A 62 4.58 -3.56 1.99
C ILE A 62 3.51 -4.59 1.63
N LEU A 63 2.24 -4.30 1.92
CA LEU A 63 1.13 -5.20 1.59
C LEU A 63 0.95 -5.38 0.08
N LEU A 64 1.14 -4.31 -0.69
CA LEU A 64 1.08 -4.36 -2.16
C LEU A 64 2.21 -5.23 -2.73
N CYS A 65 3.45 -5.04 -2.27
CA CYS A 65 4.58 -5.86 -2.69
C CYS A 65 4.38 -7.33 -2.32
N GLY A 66 3.86 -7.62 -1.13
CA GLY A 66 3.52 -8.98 -0.71
C GLY A 66 2.51 -9.65 -1.65
N THR A 67 1.43 -8.94 -2.01
CA THR A 67 0.41 -9.45 -2.93
C THR A 67 0.96 -9.69 -4.34
N ILE A 68 1.82 -8.80 -4.85
CA ILE A 68 2.48 -8.99 -6.15
C ILE A 68 3.38 -10.24 -6.12
N HIS A 69 4.05 -10.50 -5.00
CA HIS A 69 4.84 -11.71 -4.83
C HIS A 69 3.99 -12.98 -4.85
N ILE A 70 2.87 -13.00 -4.11
CA ILE A 70 1.92 -14.12 -4.14
C ILE A 70 1.46 -14.38 -5.58
N LYS A 71 1.09 -13.31 -6.30
CA LYS A 71 0.67 -13.43 -7.70
C LYS A 71 1.78 -13.97 -8.61
N ARG A 72 3.04 -13.64 -8.36
CA ARG A 72 4.18 -14.21 -9.12
C ARG A 72 4.40 -15.68 -8.85
N MET A 73 4.04 -16.15 -7.66
CA MET A 73 4.17 -17.56 -7.28
C MET A 73 3.01 -18.42 -7.82
N SER A 74 1.96 -17.82 -8.41
CA SER A 74 0.78 -18.55 -8.88
C SER A 74 1.12 -19.70 -9.85
N GLY A 75 2.07 -19.50 -10.77
CA GLY A 75 2.48 -20.57 -11.68
C GLY A 75 3.18 -21.77 -10.97
N MET A 76 3.96 -21.52 -9.94
CA MET A 76 4.55 -22.59 -9.12
C MET A 76 3.48 -23.33 -8.32
N LEU A 77 2.49 -22.58 -7.82
CA LEU A 77 1.34 -23.15 -7.12
C LEU A 77 0.50 -24.04 -8.03
N GLU A 78 0.25 -23.57 -9.26
CA GLU A 78 -0.48 -24.35 -10.27
C GLU A 78 0.20 -25.68 -10.55
N GLN A 79 1.52 -25.65 -10.72
CA GLN A 79 2.29 -26.87 -10.91
C GLN A 79 2.17 -27.83 -9.72
N ARG A 80 2.30 -27.32 -8.50
CA ARG A 80 2.14 -28.13 -7.28
C ARG A 80 0.74 -28.71 -7.17
N MET A 81 -0.29 -27.91 -7.38
CA MET A 81 -1.68 -28.37 -7.36
C MET A 81 -1.92 -29.42 -8.42
N THR A 82 -1.34 -29.29 -9.61
CA THR A 82 -1.42 -30.30 -10.67
C THR A 82 -0.79 -31.62 -10.23
N GLU A 83 0.35 -31.58 -9.54
CA GLU A 83 1.00 -32.78 -8.98
C GLU A 83 0.07 -33.50 -7.96
N TYR A 84 -0.62 -32.76 -7.09
CA TYR A 84 -1.54 -33.34 -6.10
C TYR A 84 -2.81 -33.94 -6.74
N VAL A 85 -3.32 -33.31 -7.79
CA VAL A 85 -4.54 -33.74 -8.49
C VAL A 85 -4.29 -34.90 -9.47
N GLN A 86 -3.05 -35.09 -9.90
CA GLN A 86 -2.69 -36.08 -10.93
C GLN A 86 -3.17 -37.52 -10.65
N PRO A 87 -3.13 -38.06 -9.42
CA PRO A 87 -3.66 -39.36 -9.12
C PRO A 87 -5.19 -39.49 -9.41
N TYR A 88 -5.94 -38.41 -9.12
CA TYR A 88 -7.40 -38.38 -9.35
C TYR A 88 -7.74 -38.29 -10.85
N VAL A 89 -6.94 -37.51 -11.61
CA VAL A 89 -7.08 -37.45 -13.07
C VAL A 89 -6.80 -38.82 -13.71
N GLN A 90 -5.77 -39.53 -13.24
CA GLN A 90 -5.45 -40.87 -13.74
C GLN A 90 -6.51 -41.91 -13.34
N ALA A 91 -7.22 -41.72 -12.24
CA ALA A 91 -8.30 -42.61 -11.79
C ALA A 91 -9.63 -42.44 -12.59
N GLY A 92 -9.72 -41.41 -13.47
CA GLY A 92 -10.88 -41.26 -14.34
C GLY A 92 -11.37 -39.83 -14.56
N ASP A 93 -10.69 -38.82 -14.02
CA ASP A 93 -11.03 -37.38 -14.15
C ASP A 93 -12.52 -37.11 -13.83
N ASN A 94 -12.98 -37.66 -12.74
CA ASN A 94 -14.36 -37.53 -12.29
C ASN A 94 -14.59 -36.17 -11.62
N TYR A 95 -15.86 -35.77 -11.51
CA TYR A 95 -16.27 -34.66 -10.67
C TYR A 95 -15.94 -34.97 -9.21
N MET A 96 -15.21 -34.09 -8.55
CA MET A 96 -14.87 -34.28 -7.14
C MET A 96 -15.95 -33.70 -6.23
N ASP A 97 -16.15 -34.38 -5.11
CA ASP A 97 -16.99 -33.84 -4.05
C ASP A 97 -16.30 -32.65 -3.37
N PRO A 98 -17.02 -31.60 -2.97
CA PRO A 98 -16.44 -30.47 -2.25
C PRO A 98 -15.57 -30.83 -1.05
N SER A 99 -15.95 -31.89 -0.31
CA SER A 99 -15.16 -32.39 0.82
C SER A 99 -13.82 -32.99 0.39
N GLU A 100 -13.77 -33.69 -0.75
CA GLU A 100 -12.53 -34.25 -1.29
C GLU A 100 -11.60 -33.17 -1.80
N VAL A 101 -12.18 -32.10 -2.40
CA VAL A 101 -11.40 -30.93 -2.84
C VAL A 101 -10.82 -30.18 -1.65
N ASP A 102 -11.59 -29.99 -0.59
CA ASP A 102 -11.13 -29.33 0.64
C ASP A 102 -9.97 -30.09 1.29
N ASP A 103 -10.09 -31.44 1.38
CA ASP A 103 -9.01 -32.28 1.91
C ASP A 103 -7.74 -32.19 1.05
N LEU A 104 -7.89 -32.20 -0.27
CA LEU A 104 -6.79 -32.07 -1.22
C LEU A 104 -6.11 -30.70 -1.13
N LEU A 105 -6.90 -29.63 -1.03
CA LEU A 105 -6.38 -28.27 -0.85
C LEU A 105 -5.69 -28.13 0.52
N PHE A 106 -6.22 -28.77 1.55
CA PHE A 106 -5.63 -28.77 2.87
C PHE A 106 -4.27 -29.49 2.86
N GLU A 107 -4.17 -30.69 2.31
CA GLU A 107 -2.90 -31.40 2.19
C GLU A 107 -1.89 -30.67 1.32
N GLY A 108 -2.34 -30.13 0.17
CA GLY A 108 -1.47 -29.51 -0.82
C GLY A 108 -1.08 -28.07 -0.51
N LEU A 109 -1.93 -27.29 0.14
CA LEU A 109 -1.71 -25.86 0.35
C LEU A 109 -1.56 -25.47 1.82
N ALA A 110 -2.29 -26.07 2.75
CA ALA A 110 -2.30 -25.59 4.13
C ALA A 110 -0.97 -25.75 4.83
N ASN A 111 -0.21 -26.80 4.53
CA ASN A 111 1.10 -27.05 5.13
C ASN A 111 2.19 -26.12 4.55
N ASP A 112 2.18 -25.92 3.25
CA ASP A 112 3.23 -25.17 2.54
C ASP A 112 2.86 -23.70 2.38
N TYR A 113 1.58 -23.37 2.22
CA TYR A 113 1.08 -22.03 1.93
C TYR A 113 -0.20 -21.68 2.71
N PRO A 114 -0.15 -21.62 4.06
CA PRO A 114 -1.34 -21.47 4.90
C PRO A 114 -2.12 -20.17 4.61
N ILE A 115 -1.42 -19.10 4.21
CA ILE A 115 -2.07 -17.83 3.85
C ILE A 115 -2.87 -17.99 2.56
N ILE A 116 -2.36 -18.71 1.58
CA ILE A 116 -3.05 -18.95 0.30
C ILE A 116 -4.25 -19.85 0.50
N TYR A 117 -4.11 -20.89 1.30
CA TYR A 117 -5.21 -21.77 1.67
C TYR A 117 -6.40 -20.99 2.27
N CYS A 118 -6.17 -20.02 3.16
CA CYS A 118 -7.23 -19.19 3.72
C CYS A 118 -8.04 -18.42 2.67
N TYR A 119 -7.45 -18.08 1.52
CA TYR A 119 -8.16 -17.37 0.44
C TYR A 119 -8.86 -18.31 -0.54
N VAL A 120 -8.29 -19.48 -0.78
CA VAL A 120 -8.77 -20.45 -1.76
C VAL A 120 -9.77 -21.42 -1.14
N GLY A 121 -9.60 -21.80 0.12
CA GLY A 121 -10.47 -22.75 0.83
C GLY A 121 -11.92 -22.31 1.00
N TYR A 122 -12.25 -21.05 0.70
CA TYR A 122 -13.62 -20.52 0.68
C TYR A 122 -14.26 -20.53 -0.72
N SER A 123 -13.55 -21.02 -1.72
CA SER A 123 -14.08 -21.09 -3.09
C SER A 123 -15.06 -22.26 -3.22
N ASP A 124 -16.15 -22.04 -3.95
CA ASP A 124 -17.11 -23.11 -4.27
C ASP A 124 -16.57 -23.90 -5.47
N PHE A 125 -16.05 -25.08 -5.22
CA PHE A 125 -15.52 -26.00 -6.24
C PHE A 125 -16.55 -27.02 -6.74
N GLN A 126 -17.85 -26.81 -6.48
CA GLN A 126 -18.89 -27.71 -6.93
C GLN A 126 -18.94 -27.78 -8.47
N GLY A 127 -18.94 -29.01 -8.99
CA GLY A 127 -19.12 -29.26 -10.42
C GLY A 127 -17.86 -29.16 -11.26
N PHE A 128 -16.67 -29.02 -10.66
CA PHE A 128 -15.39 -29.06 -11.37
C PHE A 128 -14.82 -30.49 -11.41
N ARG A 129 -14.11 -30.78 -12.50
CA ARG A 129 -13.34 -32.01 -12.64
C ARG A 129 -12.01 -31.88 -11.93
N ALA A 130 -11.42 -33.01 -11.55
CA ALA A 130 -10.12 -33.01 -10.91
C ALA A 130 -9.07 -32.25 -11.73
N SER A 131 -9.07 -32.37 -13.04
CA SER A 131 -8.13 -31.65 -13.94
C SER A 131 -8.32 -30.13 -13.97
N GLU A 132 -9.50 -29.62 -13.61
CA GLU A 132 -9.85 -28.19 -13.64
C GLU A 132 -9.47 -27.46 -12.34
N ILE A 133 -9.36 -28.19 -11.23
CA ILE A 133 -9.14 -27.63 -9.88
C ILE A 133 -7.89 -26.75 -9.80
N PRO A 134 -6.71 -27.12 -10.31
CA PRO A 134 -5.54 -26.26 -10.26
C PRO A 134 -5.77 -24.92 -10.96
N TYR A 135 -6.36 -24.94 -12.13
CA TYR A 135 -6.66 -23.74 -12.91
C TYR A 135 -7.66 -22.84 -12.20
N VAL A 136 -8.78 -23.36 -11.72
CA VAL A 136 -9.82 -22.59 -11.01
C VAL A 136 -9.26 -21.99 -9.72
N THR A 137 -8.46 -22.75 -8.98
CA THR A 137 -7.79 -22.29 -7.76
C THR A 137 -6.90 -21.06 -8.04
N ILE A 138 -6.09 -21.16 -9.09
CA ILE A 138 -5.18 -20.07 -9.46
C ILE A 138 -5.92 -18.87 -10.03
N ASP A 139 -6.97 -19.08 -10.79
CA ASP A 139 -7.79 -17.99 -11.34
C ASP A 139 -8.47 -17.21 -10.22
N THR A 140 -9.09 -17.89 -9.27
CA THR A 140 -9.70 -17.29 -8.07
C THR A 140 -8.67 -16.50 -7.25
N LEU A 141 -7.48 -17.06 -7.04
CA LEU A 141 -6.39 -16.39 -6.34
C LEU A 141 -5.93 -15.13 -7.07
N ASN A 142 -5.79 -15.20 -8.39
CA ASN A 142 -5.38 -14.06 -9.23
C ASN A 142 -6.43 -12.95 -9.24
N GLU A 143 -7.72 -13.30 -9.30
CA GLU A 143 -8.81 -12.34 -9.22
C GLU A 143 -8.81 -11.60 -7.89
N TYR A 144 -8.69 -12.34 -6.79
CA TYR A 144 -8.56 -11.76 -5.46
C TYR A 144 -7.34 -10.84 -5.34
N CYS A 145 -6.17 -11.29 -5.81
CA CYS A 145 -4.94 -10.48 -5.81
C CYS A 145 -5.09 -9.19 -6.62
N ASN A 146 -5.72 -9.26 -7.80
CA ASN A 146 -5.96 -8.08 -8.63
C ASN A 146 -6.87 -7.07 -7.94
N TRP A 147 -7.97 -7.53 -7.34
CA TRP A 147 -8.89 -6.67 -6.59
C TRP A 147 -8.19 -6.03 -5.38
N TYR A 148 -7.41 -6.83 -4.65
CA TYR A 148 -6.66 -6.36 -3.49
C TYR A 148 -5.62 -5.31 -3.86
N ILE A 149 -4.87 -5.52 -4.96
CA ILE A 149 -3.90 -4.55 -5.51
C ILE A 149 -4.61 -3.24 -5.86
N ALA A 150 -5.72 -3.30 -6.61
CA ALA A 150 -6.50 -2.13 -6.99
C ALA A 150 -6.98 -1.34 -5.76
N LYS A 151 -7.50 -2.05 -4.75
CA LYS A 151 -7.93 -1.46 -3.47
C LYS A 151 -6.77 -0.76 -2.75
N ARG A 152 -5.58 -1.36 -2.70
CA ARG A 152 -4.39 -0.78 -2.04
C ARG A 152 -3.87 0.45 -2.75
N ILE A 153 -3.85 0.44 -4.08
CA ILE A 153 -3.49 1.62 -4.89
C ILE A 153 -4.50 2.75 -4.64
N GLY A 154 -5.80 2.45 -4.63
CA GLY A 154 -6.85 3.43 -4.32
C GLY A 154 -6.66 4.10 -2.96
N TRP A 155 -6.41 3.31 -1.90
CA TRP A 155 -6.12 3.86 -0.56
C TRP A 155 -4.84 4.71 -0.53
N SER A 156 -3.78 4.29 -1.22
CA SER A 156 -2.53 5.06 -1.29
C SER A 156 -2.74 6.41 -1.95
N LEU A 157 -3.47 6.47 -3.05
CA LEU A 157 -3.84 7.73 -3.72
C LEU A 157 -4.68 8.63 -2.81
N LEU A 158 -5.66 8.08 -2.11
CA LEU A 158 -6.51 8.82 -1.18
C LEU A 158 -5.67 9.45 -0.05
N PHE A 159 -4.73 8.72 0.54
CA PHE A 159 -3.85 9.24 1.59
C PHE A 159 -2.95 10.37 1.06
N VAL A 160 -2.40 10.23 -0.14
CA VAL A 160 -1.57 11.27 -0.76
C VAL A 160 -2.39 12.54 -1.02
N ILE A 161 -3.60 12.41 -1.56
CA ILE A 161 -4.51 13.56 -1.80
C ILE A 161 -4.86 14.25 -0.49
N MET A 162 -5.26 13.50 0.54
CA MET A 162 -5.57 14.07 1.85
C MET A 162 -4.38 14.80 2.46
N ALA A 163 -3.21 14.19 2.44
CA ALA A 163 -1.98 14.83 2.93
C ALA A 163 -1.66 16.12 2.15
N ALA A 164 -1.79 16.10 0.83
CA ALA A 164 -1.57 17.30 0.00
C ALA A 164 -2.53 18.44 0.39
N VAL A 165 -3.81 18.16 0.55
CA VAL A 165 -4.80 19.15 0.97
C VAL A 165 -4.46 19.75 2.35
N ILE A 166 -4.07 18.91 3.31
CA ILE A 166 -3.72 19.35 4.66
C ILE A 166 -2.46 20.24 4.62
N VAL A 167 -1.42 19.81 3.90
CA VAL A 167 -0.17 20.57 3.79
C VAL A 167 -0.40 21.91 3.11
N VAL A 168 -1.15 21.95 2.00
CA VAL A 168 -1.49 23.19 1.29
C VAL A 168 -2.27 24.17 2.18
N LYS A 169 -3.31 23.69 2.88
CA LYS A 169 -4.09 24.52 3.82
C LYS A 169 -3.23 25.05 4.96
N THR A 170 -2.34 24.23 5.50
CA THR A 170 -1.44 24.62 6.60
C THR A 170 -0.43 25.68 6.15
N LEU A 171 0.13 25.55 4.96
CA LEU A 171 1.02 26.53 4.36
C LEU A 171 0.29 27.85 4.07
N ALA A 172 -0.93 27.81 3.56
CA ALA A 172 -1.74 29.00 3.32
C ALA A 172 -2.02 29.77 4.62
N LYS A 173 -2.43 29.07 5.69
CA LYS A 173 -2.71 29.68 7.00
C LYS A 173 -1.46 30.30 7.64
N SER A 174 -0.30 29.70 7.50
CA SER A 174 0.94 30.25 8.04
C SER A 174 1.37 31.54 7.32
N TYR A 175 1.09 31.62 6.03
CA TYR A 175 1.37 32.82 5.23
C TYR A 175 0.50 34.02 5.65
N THR A 176 -0.78 33.81 5.84
CA THR A 176 -1.71 34.87 6.29
C THR A 176 -1.28 35.41 7.66
N ARG A 177 -0.88 34.56 8.59
CA ARG A 177 -0.37 34.99 9.91
C ARG A 177 0.90 35.83 9.82
N ARG A 178 1.86 35.45 8.96
CA ARG A 178 3.11 36.20 8.79
C ARG A 178 2.87 37.58 8.17
N ASN A 179 1.96 37.70 7.21
CA ASN A 179 1.63 38.99 6.60
C ASN A 179 0.95 39.91 7.61
N LEU A 180 -0.01 39.41 8.38
CA LEU A 180 -0.65 40.19 9.45
C LEU A 180 0.36 40.67 10.49
N SER A 181 1.31 39.85 10.92
CA SER A 181 2.34 40.27 11.88
C SER A 181 3.32 41.31 11.32
N ARG A 182 3.62 41.25 10.01
CA ARG A 182 4.44 42.27 9.33
C ARG A 182 3.69 43.60 9.23
N ASP A 183 2.42 43.58 8.85
CA ASP A 183 1.61 44.80 8.77
C ASP A 183 1.47 45.49 10.13
N TYR A 184 1.24 44.68 11.19
CA TYR A 184 1.20 45.19 12.56
C TYR A 184 2.54 45.86 12.99
N SER A 185 3.67 45.21 12.74
CA SER A 185 4.97 45.77 13.12
C SER A 185 5.32 47.01 12.31
N GLN A 186 4.95 47.10 11.03
CA GLN A 186 5.13 48.29 10.21
C GLN A 186 4.24 49.46 10.64
N SER A 187 2.97 49.16 11.01
CA SER A 187 2.05 50.18 11.50
C SER A 187 2.48 50.75 12.84
N THR A 188 3.01 49.90 13.74
CA THR A 188 3.56 50.37 15.04
C THR A 188 4.80 51.22 14.85
N ALA A 189 5.75 50.81 14.00
CA ALA A 189 6.93 51.58 13.69
C ALA A 189 6.63 52.94 13.01
N ARG A 190 5.57 52.99 12.17
CA ARG A 190 5.10 54.25 11.60
C ARG A 190 4.52 55.20 12.67
N ARG A 191 3.72 54.67 13.59
CA ARG A 191 3.18 55.47 14.71
C ARG A 191 4.27 56.02 15.62
N GLU A 192 5.28 55.23 15.96
CA GLU A 192 6.40 55.69 16.76
C GLU A 192 7.18 56.81 16.06
N ARG A 193 7.49 56.66 14.76
CA ARG A 193 8.18 57.69 13.98
C ARG A 193 7.37 59.00 13.88
N SER A 194 6.06 58.90 13.77
CA SER A 194 5.19 60.11 13.75
C SER A 194 5.14 60.82 15.11
N SER A 195 5.10 60.08 16.21
CA SER A 195 5.11 60.62 17.57
C SER A 195 6.46 61.27 17.92
N PHE A 196 7.61 60.71 17.46
CA PHE A 196 8.92 61.33 17.62
C PHE A 196 9.07 62.63 16.82
N ARG A 197 8.50 62.73 15.61
CA ARG A 197 8.50 63.99 14.84
C ARG A 197 7.61 65.04 15.47
N ALA A 198 6.49 64.69 16.08
CA ALA A 198 5.63 65.63 16.75
C ALA A 198 6.22 66.21 18.05
N ARG A 199 7.12 65.50 18.74
CA ARG A 199 7.81 65.99 19.95
C ARG A 199 9.01 66.88 19.67
N ARG A 200 9.50 66.95 18.43
CA ARG A 200 10.63 67.84 18.05
C ARG A 200 10.21 69.18 17.45
N ARG A 201 8.94 69.43 17.33
CA ARG A 201 8.37 70.76 16.99
C ARG A 201 7.78 71.40 18.21
#